data_c85bbf21e07336b20c31d50145583e2e
#
_entry.id   c85bbf21e07336b20c31d50145583e2e
#
_cell.length_a   1.000
_cell.length_b   1.000
_cell.length_c   1.000
_cell.angle_alpha   90.00
_cell.angle_beta   90.00
_cell.angle_gamma   90.00
#
_symmetry.space_group_name_H-M   'P 1'
#
loop_
_entity.id
_entity.type
_entity.pdbx_description
1 polymer ?
#
loop_
_entity_poly.entity_id
_entity_poly.type
_entity_poly.pdbx_seq_one_letter_code
_entity_poly.pdbx_strand_id
1 'polypeptide(L)'
;MKINFPLASPSWDEKEIQAMHRVIDSGQFTMGQQVANYERDFSKYLGSKYSIMCSSGSTANLLMVAALFYKKNNPLKRGDEVIVPAVSWSTTYYPLYQYGLKLKFVDIDVDTLNFDLKALEKAITPKTKLIMTVNLLGNSNDFKKINDMISGKDITLIEDNCESLGATFNEKQTGTFGVMGTFSSFFSHHISTMEGGIVCTDDEELYHILLCLRAHGWTRNLPKHNHVSGTKSDNAFEESFKFVLPGYNVRPLELEGALGIEQLKKLPGFINMRRQNASIFQELFNNHPYFTIQKEIGKSSWFGFSLVLKKNSPINRIELANQLTELGVECRPIVAGNFAKNEVLKWFDYEISGALPNAEWIDQNGLFIGNHHIDMKEEIKKLPAVFEKIFGT
;
A
#
# COMPACT_ATOMS: atom_id res chain seq x y z
N MET A 1 -16.44 24.37 -20.13
CA MET A 1 -17.09 23.06 -19.85
C MET A 1 -16.62 22.64 -18.46
N LYS A 2 -17.51 22.29 -17.56
CA LYS A 2 -17.17 21.74 -16.22
C LYS A 2 -17.63 20.29 -16.18
N ILE A 3 -16.76 19.37 -15.76
CA ILE A 3 -17.08 17.96 -15.65
C ILE A 3 -17.11 17.55 -14.17
N ASN A 4 -17.52 16.33 -13.86
CA ASN A 4 -17.43 15.77 -12.52
C ASN A 4 -16.49 14.57 -12.56
N PHE A 5 -15.24 14.79 -12.10
CA PHE A 5 -14.20 13.76 -12.09
C PHE A 5 -13.57 13.70 -10.69
N PRO A 6 -14.22 13.04 -9.73
CA PRO A 6 -13.77 12.99 -8.34
C PRO A 6 -12.54 12.10 -8.15
N LEU A 7 -11.80 12.29 -7.04
CA LEU A 7 -10.68 11.43 -6.65
C LEU A 7 -11.12 10.12 -6.01
N ALA A 8 -12.26 10.12 -5.32
CA ALA A 8 -12.81 8.96 -4.65
C ALA A 8 -14.30 8.83 -4.92
N SER A 9 -14.81 7.61 -4.88
CA SER A 9 -16.23 7.30 -4.98
C SER A 9 -16.60 6.21 -3.98
N PRO A 10 -17.81 6.25 -3.39
CA PRO A 10 -18.25 5.21 -2.48
C PRO A 10 -18.41 3.86 -3.20
N SER A 11 -17.89 2.80 -2.61
CA SER A 11 -17.97 1.43 -3.14
C SER A 11 -19.06 0.58 -2.48
N TRP A 12 -19.77 1.16 -1.53
CA TRP A 12 -20.80 0.48 -0.74
C TRP A 12 -22.15 0.50 -1.43
N ASP A 13 -22.91 -0.56 -1.20
CA ASP A 13 -24.34 -0.64 -1.48
C ASP A 13 -25.09 -1.16 -0.23
N GLU A 14 -26.32 -1.61 -0.41
CA GLU A 14 -27.16 -2.11 0.67
C GLU A 14 -26.54 -3.30 1.44
N LYS A 15 -25.65 -4.08 0.81
CA LYS A 15 -25.02 -5.26 1.43
C LYS A 15 -24.10 -4.88 2.57
N GLU A 16 -23.32 -3.81 2.42
CA GLU A 16 -22.46 -3.27 3.49
C GLU A 16 -23.30 -2.76 4.65
N ILE A 17 -24.38 -2.03 4.36
CA ILE A 17 -25.30 -1.51 5.39
C ILE A 17 -25.92 -2.67 6.17
N GLN A 18 -26.42 -3.70 5.49
CA GLN A 18 -26.97 -4.89 6.12
C GLN A 18 -25.92 -5.67 6.92
N ALA A 19 -24.66 -5.72 6.45
CA ALA A 19 -23.56 -6.35 7.19
C ALA A 19 -23.31 -5.64 8.52
N MET A 20 -23.32 -4.31 8.53
CA MET A 20 -23.21 -3.53 9.77
C MET A 20 -24.38 -3.78 10.72
N HIS A 21 -25.63 -3.79 10.23
CA HIS A 21 -26.79 -4.10 11.07
C HIS A 21 -26.67 -5.48 11.71
N ARG A 22 -26.25 -6.52 10.99
CA ARG A 22 -26.02 -7.86 11.57
C ARG A 22 -25.01 -7.83 12.73
N VAL A 23 -23.96 -7.03 12.64
CA VAL A 23 -22.98 -6.88 13.73
C VAL A 23 -23.60 -6.13 14.92
N ILE A 24 -24.34 -5.06 14.67
CA ILE A 24 -25.05 -4.29 15.73
C ILE A 24 -26.02 -5.20 16.47
N ASP A 25 -26.83 -5.97 15.76
CA ASP A 25 -27.82 -6.89 16.34
C ASP A 25 -27.18 -8.02 17.15
N SER A 26 -25.95 -8.44 16.76
CA SER A 26 -25.20 -9.47 17.49
C SER A 26 -24.63 -8.98 18.83
N GLY A 27 -24.47 -7.68 19.02
CA GLY A 27 -23.83 -7.09 20.20
C GLY A 27 -22.31 -7.32 20.28
N GLN A 28 -21.69 -7.97 19.27
CA GLN A 28 -20.26 -8.25 19.21
C GLN A 28 -19.56 -7.15 18.41
N PHE A 29 -18.95 -6.18 19.09
CA PHE A 29 -18.36 -5.00 18.43
C PHE A 29 -16.84 -5.06 18.26
N THR A 30 -16.17 -5.73 19.20
CA THR A 30 -14.73 -5.93 19.13
C THR A 30 -14.41 -7.12 18.23
N MET A 31 -13.19 -7.16 17.74
CA MET A 31 -12.65 -8.22 16.87
C MET A 31 -13.13 -9.62 17.25
N GLY A 32 -13.82 -10.28 16.34
CA GLY A 32 -14.43 -11.60 16.55
C GLY A 32 -14.52 -12.41 15.25
N GLN A 33 -15.66 -13.04 15.01
CA GLN A 33 -15.86 -14.00 13.92
C GLN A 33 -15.83 -13.36 12.52
N GLN A 34 -16.37 -12.13 12.36
CA GLN A 34 -16.38 -11.47 11.06
C GLN A 34 -14.96 -11.09 10.64
N VAL A 35 -14.15 -10.58 11.57
CA VAL A 35 -12.73 -10.32 11.33
C VAL A 35 -12.00 -11.61 10.94
N ALA A 36 -12.20 -12.71 11.70
CA ALA A 36 -11.57 -14.00 11.38
C ALA A 36 -12.00 -14.54 10.00
N ASN A 37 -13.26 -14.38 9.63
CA ASN A 37 -13.78 -14.78 8.33
C ASN A 37 -13.15 -13.93 7.21
N TYR A 38 -13.06 -12.62 7.41
CA TYR A 38 -12.46 -11.71 6.45
C TYR A 38 -10.95 -12.01 6.25
N GLU A 39 -10.20 -12.22 7.33
CA GLU A 39 -8.78 -12.62 7.26
C GLU A 39 -8.58 -13.90 6.44
N ARG A 40 -9.38 -14.93 6.69
CA ARG A 40 -9.36 -16.18 5.93
C ARG A 40 -9.69 -15.98 4.45
N ASP A 41 -10.76 -15.23 4.16
CA ASP A 41 -11.22 -15.02 2.79
C ASP A 41 -10.25 -14.12 2.01
N PHE A 42 -9.61 -13.15 2.69
CA PHE A 42 -8.55 -12.32 2.11
C PHE A 42 -7.29 -13.13 1.78
N SER A 43 -6.86 -14.01 2.69
CA SER A 43 -5.75 -14.94 2.42
C SER A 43 -6.03 -15.80 1.19
N LYS A 44 -7.25 -16.32 1.07
CA LYS A 44 -7.67 -17.13 -0.08
C LYS A 44 -7.66 -16.33 -1.38
N TYR A 45 -8.15 -15.07 -1.36
CA TYR A 45 -8.14 -14.19 -2.52
C TYR A 45 -6.71 -13.87 -2.98
N LEU A 46 -5.83 -13.58 -2.03
CA LEU A 46 -4.46 -13.17 -2.30
C LEU A 46 -3.55 -14.36 -2.68
N GLY A 47 -3.90 -15.58 -2.25
CA GLY A 47 -3.06 -16.77 -2.39
C GLY A 47 -1.93 -16.85 -1.34
N SER A 48 -2.10 -16.17 -0.19
CA SER A 48 -1.20 -16.27 0.96
C SER A 48 -1.75 -17.25 2.00
N LYS A 49 -0.87 -17.78 2.89
CA LYS A 49 -1.32 -18.68 3.97
C LYS A 49 -2.08 -17.96 5.07
N TYR A 50 -1.60 -16.78 5.43
CA TYR A 50 -2.11 -16.02 6.59
C TYR A 50 -2.35 -14.56 6.22
N SER A 51 -3.40 -14.00 6.80
CA SER A 51 -3.68 -12.56 6.79
C SER A 51 -4.12 -12.12 8.19
N ILE A 52 -3.71 -10.94 8.59
CA ILE A 52 -4.02 -10.35 9.88
C ILE A 52 -4.58 -8.96 9.66
N MET A 53 -5.86 -8.75 9.99
CA MET A 53 -6.49 -7.44 9.92
C MET A 53 -6.07 -6.58 11.11
N CYS A 54 -5.87 -5.29 10.86
CA CYS A 54 -5.59 -4.26 11.86
C CYS A 54 -6.32 -2.96 11.51
N SER A 55 -6.20 -1.95 12.37
CA SER A 55 -7.02 -0.73 12.32
C SER A 55 -6.77 0.19 11.14
N SER A 56 -5.67 0.05 10.38
CA SER A 56 -5.38 0.88 9.19
C SER A 56 -4.20 0.32 8.39
N GLY A 57 -4.03 0.76 7.13
CA GLY A 57 -2.81 0.47 6.36
C GLY A 57 -1.53 0.97 7.03
N SER A 58 -1.59 2.10 7.73
CA SER A 58 -0.46 2.62 8.51
C SER A 58 -0.06 1.69 9.65
N THR A 59 -1.02 1.14 10.37
CA THR A 59 -0.75 0.15 11.43
C THR A 59 -0.37 -1.21 10.86
N ALA A 60 -0.78 -1.56 9.64
CA ALA A 60 -0.28 -2.73 8.93
C ALA A 60 1.23 -2.60 8.66
N ASN A 61 1.68 -1.46 8.14
CA ASN A 61 3.11 -1.19 7.96
C ASN A 61 3.87 -1.23 9.30
N LEU A 62 3.29 -0.67 10.37
CA LEU A 62 3.88 -0.73 11.71
C LEU A 62 4.06 -2.18 12.20
N LEU A 63 3.01 -2.99 12.09
CA LEU A 63 3.05 -4.39 12.51
C LEU A 63 4.03 -5.21 11.67
N MET A 64 4.07 -4.98 10.35
CA MET A 64 4.98 -5.65 9.41
C MET A 64 6.44 -5.39 9.79
N VAL A 65 6.82 -4.14 10.02
CA VAL A 65 8.18 -3.77 10.43
C VAL A 65 8.48 -4.33 11.83
N ALA A 66 7.57 -4.13 12.79
CA ALA A 66 7.73 -4.63 14.16
C ALA A 66 7.99 -6.14 14.21
N ALA A 67 7.26 -6.92 13.43
CA ALA A 67 7.37 -8.38 13.45
C ALA A 67 8.78 -8.87 13.10
N LEU A 68 9.49 -8.16 12.22
CA LEU A 68 10.86 -8.53 11.82
C LEU A 68 11.89 -8.42 12.96
N PHE A 69 11.59 -7.66 14.02
CA PHE A 69 12.46 -7.53 15.20
C PHE A 69 12.31 -8.67 16.20
N TYR A 70 11.22 -9.45 16.12
CA TYR A 70 10.91 -10.48 17.10
C TYR A 70 10.99 -11.91 16.55
N LYS A 71 11.36 -12.09 15.29
CA LYS A 71 11.59 -13.44 14.74
C LYS A 71 12.85 -14.07 15.34
N LYS A 72 12.88 -15.40 15.44
CA LYS A 72 13.98 -16.13 16.09
C LYS A 72 15.27 -16.08 15.29
N ASN A 73 15.14 -16.25 13.97
CA ASN A 73 16.29 -16.29 13.07
C ASN A 73 16.46 -14.95 12.37
N ASN A 74 17.65 -14.38 12.44
CA ASN A 74 18.02 -13.14 11.78
C ASN A 74 17.03 -11.97 12.03
N PRO A 75 16.69 -11.65 13.30
CA PRO A 75 15.85 -10.50 13.59
C PRO A 75 16.54 -9.20 13.17
N LEU A 76 15.77 -8.24 12.69
CA LEU A 76 16.28 -6.88 12.49
C LEU A 76 16.70 -6.27 13.84
N LYS A 77 17.65 -5.34 13.77
CA LYS A 77 18.19 -4.61 14.92
C LYS A 77 18.15 -3.10 14.63
N ARG A 78 18.12 -2.31 15.69
CA ARG A 78 18.30 -0.86 15.59
C ARG A 78 19.64 -0.57 14.91
N GLY A 79 19.64 0.35 13.96
CA GLY A 79 20.79 0.70 13.14
C GLY A 79 20.97 -0.13 11.87
N ASP A 80 20.18 -1.20 11.67
CA ASP A 80 20.19 -1.93 10.39
C ASP A 80 19.73 -1.04 9.25
N GLU A 81 20.37 -1.20 8.08
CA GLU A 81 20.07 -0.42 6.89
C GLU A 81 18.85 -0.99 6.16
N VAL A 82 17.90 -0.09 5.84
CA VAL A 82 16.74 -0.38 5.00
C VAL A 82 16.72 0.51 3.77
N ILE A 83 16.59 -0.09 2.59
CA ILE A 83 16.41 0.63 1.34
C ILE A 83 14.91 0.88 1.13
N VAL A 84 14.56 2.14 0.79
CA VAL A 84 13.20 2.62 0.53
C VAL A 84 13.16 3.49 -0.72
N PRO A 85 12.06 3.52 -1.50
CA PRO A 85 11.90 4.46 -2.60
C PRO A 85 11.75 5.89 -2.06
N ALA A 86 12.23 6.88 -2.80
CA ALA A 86 12.14 8.29 -2.39
C ALA A 86 10.73 8.88 -2.52
N VAL A 87 9.83 8.22 -3.23
CA VAL A 87 8.43 8.64 -3.42
C VAL A 87 7.49 7.60 -2.83
N SER A 88 6.82 7.94 -1.74
CA SER A 88 5.77 7.13 -1.11
C SER A 88 4.98 7.96 -0.10
N TRP A 89 4.04 7.29 0.57
CA TRP A 89 3.30 7.86 1.68
C TRP A 89 4.12 7.85 2.97
N SER A 90 3.89 8.80 3.86
CA SER A 90 4.68 8.97 5.08
C SER A 90 4.74 7.73 5.98
N THR A 91 3.65 6.97 6.08
CA THR A 91 3.58 5.80 6.96
C THR A 91 4.23 4.54 6.37
N THR A 92 4.79 4.61 5.16
CA THR A 92 5.80 3.66 4.68
C THR A 92 7.10 3.79 5.48
N TYR A 93 7.50 5.02 5.82
CA TYR A 93 8.80 5.32 6.45
C TYR A 93 8.76 5.38 7.98
N TYR A 94 7.64 5.85 8.57
CA TYR A 94 7.54 6.08 10.02
C TYR A 94 7.83 4.84 10.86
N PRO A 95 7.31 3.65 10.56
CA PRO A 95 7.66 2.45 11.34
C PRO A 95 9.15 2.12 11.31
N LEU A 96 9.81 2.33 10.18
CA LEU A 96 11.25 2.09 10.03
C LEU A 96 12.04 3.00 10.96
N TYR A 97 11.71 4.29 11.01
CA TYR A 97 12.29 5.24 11.96
C TYR A 97 11.96 4.87 13.42
N GLN A 98 10.70 4.58 13.74
CA GLN A 98 10.25 4.25 15.09
C GLN A 98 11.00 3.02 15.67
N TYR A 99 11.34 2.07 14.80
CA TYR A 99 12.14 0.91 15.16
C TYR A 99 13.65 1.16 15.08
N GLY A 100 14.07 2.38 14.73
CA GLY A 100 15.47 2.82 14.74
C GLY A 100 16.30 2.20 13.63
N LEU A 101 15.69 1.92 12.48
CA LEU A 101 16.41 1.55 11.26
C LEU A 101 17.03 2.77 10.61
N LYS A 102 18.14 2.57 9.89
CA LYS A 102 18.76 3.58 9.07
C LYS A 102 18.16 3.51 7.66
N LEU A 103 17.43 4.56 7.27
CA LEU A 103 16.76 4.61 5.96
C LEU A 103 17.75 5.03 4.87
N LYS A 104 17.80 4.28 3.77
CA LYS A 104 18.52 4.63 2.56
C LYS A 104 17.52 4.91 1.43
N PHE A 105 17.35 6.19 1.10
CA PHE A 105 16.48 6.63 0.03
C PHE A 105 17.12 6.38 -1.33
N VAL A 106 16.35 5.76 -2.23
CA VAL A 106 16.75 5.45 -3.61
C VAL A 106 15.76 6.09 -4.56
N ASP A 107 16.27 6.58 -5.69
CA ASP A 107 15.44 7.22 -6.71
C ASP A 107 14.44 6.25 -7.32
N ILE A 108 13.40 6.81 -7.89
CA ILE A 108 12.35 6.08 -8.60
C ILE A 108 12.50 6.26 -10.10
N ASP A 109 11.88 5.39 -10.87
CA ASP A 109 11.75 5.52 -12.31
C ASP A 109 10.56 6.44 -12.63
N VAL A 110 10.80 7.45 -13.46
CA VAL A 110 9.80 8.49 -13.76
C VAL A 110 8.60 7.97 -14.55
N ASP A 111 8.79 6.89 -15.31
CA ASP A 111 7.72 6.32 -16.13
C ASP A 111 6.84 5.36 -15.31
N THR A 112 7.45 4.55 -14.45
CA THR A 112 6.74 3.52 -13.69
C THR A 112 6.32 3.97 -12.29
N LEU A 113 6.94 5.03 -11.76
CA LEU A 113 6.81 5.57 -10.40
C LEU A 113 7.26 4.62 -9.28
N ASN A 114 7.84 3.49 -9.64
CA ASN A 114 8.43 2.51 -8.73
C ASN A 114 9.96 2.67 -8.68
N PHE A 115 10.70 1.81 -7.97
CA PHE A 115 12.16 1.89 -7.90
C PHE A 115 12.83 2.04 -9.27
N ASP A 116 13.76 2.99 -9.40
CA ASP A 116 14.79 2.89 -10.44
C ASP A 116 15.69 1.69 -10.11
N LEU A 117 15.60 0.65 -10.91
CA LEU A 117 16.28 -0.61 -10.65
C LEU A 117 17.82 -0.48 -10.73
N LYS A 118 18.34 0.46 -11.54
CA LYS A 118 19.79 0.72 -11.60
C LYS A 118 20.28 1.45 -10.35
N ALA A 119 19.46 2.38 -9.84
CA ALA A 119 19.74 3.06 -8.59
C ALA A 119 19.63 2.09 -7.40
N LEU A 120 18.62 1.21 -7.40
CA LEU A 120 18.44 0.18 -6.39
C LEU A 120 19.63 -0.78 -6.34
N GLU A 121 20.09 -1.28 -7.50
CA GLU A 121 21.24 -2.20 -7.59
C GLU A 121 22.51 -1.58 -6.99
N LYS A 122 22.77 -0.31 -7.29
CA LYS A 122 23.92 0.43 -6.74
C LYS A 122 23.80 0.72 -5.23
N ALA A 123 22.57 0.84 -4.73
CA ALA A 123 22.33 1.12 -3.32
C ALA A 123 22.54 -0.10 -2.41
N ILE A 124 22.40 -1.31 -2.95
CA ILE A 124 22.56 -2.57 -2.20
C ILE A 124 24.03 -2.73 -1.80
N THR A 125 24.28 -2.87 -0.50
CA THR A 125 25.61 -3.08 0.09
C THR A 125 25.57 -4.26 1.08
N PRO A 126 26.71 -4.74 1.59
CA PRO A 126 26.73 -5.74 2.67
C PRO A 126 26.05 -5.30 3.97
N LYS A 127 25.77 -4.00 4.15
CA LYS A 127 25.05 -3.45 5.30
C LYS A 127 23.53 -3.53 5.13
N THR A 128 23.04 -3.66 3.90
CA THR A 128 21.61 -3.70 3.61
C THR A 128 20.98 -4.95 4.20
N LYS A 129 19.96 -4.79 5.06
CA LYS A 129 19.24 -5.87 5.72
C LYS A 129 17.79 -5.98 5.27
N LEU A 130 17.22 -4.88 4.80
CA LEU A 130 15.82 -4.82 4.41
C LEU A 130 15.67 -4.00 3.13
N ILE A 131 14.79 -4.42 2.25
CA ILE A 131 14.23 -3.61 1.17
C ILE A 131 12.73 -3.56 1.39
N MET A 132 12.17 -2.36 1.47
CA MET A 132 10.74 -2.14 1.50
C MET A 132 10.31 -1.53 0.17
N THR A 133 9.66 -2.34 -0.67
CA THR A 133 9.09 -1.87 -1.93
C THR A 133 7.74 -1.23 -1.69
N VAL A 134 7.38 -0.30 -2.56
CA VAL A 134 6.03 0.25 -2.65
C VAL A 134 5.52 -0.01 -4.06
N ASN A 135 4.33 -0.58 -4.18
CA ASN A 135 3.66 -0.76 -5.47
C ASN A 135 2.74 0.44 -5.70
N LEU A 136 3.31 1.52 -6.26
CA LEU A 136 2.68 2.85 -6.24
C LEU A 136 1.55 2.98 -7.26
N LEU A 137 0.42 3.58 -6.85
CA LEU A 137 -0.77 3.87 -7.67
C LEU A 137 -1.33 2.64 -8.41
N GLY A 138 -1.20 1.46 -7.84
CA GLY A 138 -1.70 0.22 -8.45
C GLY A 138 -0.70 -0.52 -9.31
N ASN A 139 0.52 0.00 -9.50
CA ASN A 139 1.52 -0.54 -10.41
C ASN A 139 2.55 -1.42 -9.69
N SER A 140 2.84 -2.59 -10.24
CA SER A 140 3.81 -3.52 -9.67
C SER A 140 5.25 -3.06 -9.86
N ASN A 141 6.13 -3.37 -8.91
CA ASN A 141 7.57 -3.39 -9.17
C ASN A 141 7.94 -4.59 -10.09
N ASP A 142 9.12 -4.52 -10.73
CA ASP A 142 9.72 -5.67 -11.43
C ASP A 142 10.36 -6.62 -10.41
N PHE A 143 9.52 -7.45 -9.78
CA PHE A 143 9.95 -8.36 -8.73
C PHE A 143 10.92 -9.43 -9.21
N LYS A 144 10.93 -9.75 -10.51
CA LYS A 144 11.93 -10.66 -11.05
C LYS A 144 13.33 -10.07 -10.88
N LYS A 145 13.53 -8.84 -11.34
CA LYS A 145 14.84 -8.16 -11.23
C LYS A 145 15.21 -7.88 -9.77
N ILE A 146 14.26 -7.46 -8.92
CA ILE A 146 14.53 -7.24 -7.51
C ILE A 146 14.99 -8.53 -6.83
N ASN A 147 14.29 -9.64 -7.05
CA ASN A 147 14.67 -10.92 -6.48
C ASN A 147 16.02 -11.43 -7.00
N ASP A 148 16.31 -11.23 -8.30
CA ASP A 148 17.62 -11.57 -8.87
C ASP A 148 18.75 -10.76 -8.18
N MET A 149 18.54 -9.46 -7.87
CA MET A 149 19.50 -8.59 -7.16
C MET A 149 19.80 -9.02 -5.73
N ILE A 150 18.80 -9.55 -5.01
CA ILE A 150 18.95 -9.96 -3.61
C ILE A 150 19.22 -11.45 -3.43
N SER A 151 19.16 -12.24 -4.50
CA SER A 151 19.39 -13.68 -4.44
C SER A 151 20.75 -14.01 -3.81
N GLY A 152 20.75 -14.90 -2.83
CA GLY A 152 21.95 -15.32 -2.08
C GLY A 152 22.49 -14.28 -1.08
N LYS A 153 21.80 -13.15 -0.90
CA LYS A 153 22.15 -12.12 0.09
C LYS A 153 21.26 -12.24 1.33
N ASP A 154 21.78 -11.81 2.47
CA ASP A 154 21.02 -11.74 3.74
C ASP A 154 20.18 -10.44 3.76
N ILE A 155 19.24 -10.32 2.82
CA ILE A 155 18.36 -9.18 2.64
C ILE A 155 16.91 -9.67 2.66
N THR A 156 16.12 -9.12 3.56
CA THR A 156 14.68 -9.35 3.61
C THR A 156 13.95 -8.40 2.66
N LEU A 157 12.94 -8.88 1.94
CA LEU A 157 12.04 -8.06 1.11
C LEU A 157 10.67 -8.00 1.76
N ILE A 158 10.10 -6.79 1.88
CA ILE A 158 8.71 -6.55 2.29
C ILE A 158 8.04 -5.56 1.33
N GLU A 159 6.70 -5.57 1.29
CA GLU A 159 5.92 -4.81 0.33
C GLU A 159 4.87 -3.92 1.01
N ASP A 160 4.94 -2.62 0.79
CA ASP A 160 3.80 -1.73 1.00
C ASP A 160 2.93 -1.77 -0.27
N ASN A 161 1.79 -2.44 -0.17
CA ASN A 161 0.85 -2.65 -1.26
C ASN A 161 -0.49 -1.96 -0.99
N CYS A 162 -0.50 -0.93 -0.15
CA CYS A 162 -1.72 -0.22 0.26
C CYS A 162 -2.50 0.35 -0.95
N GLU A 163 -1.79 0.77 -2.00
CA GLU A 163 -2.41 1.32 -3.22
C GLU A 163 -2.57 0.31 -4.36
N SER A 164 -2.25 -0.99 -4.14
CA SER A 164 -2.12 -1.95 -5.25
C SER A 164 -2.83 -3.29 -5.03
N LEU A 165 -3.88 -3.30 -4.21
CA LEU A 165 -4.71 -4.50 -4.05
C LEU A 165 -5.28 -4.93 -5.41
N GLY A 166 -5.05 -6.20 -5.79
CA GLY A 166 -5.46 -6.78 -7.07
C GLY A 166 -4.49 -6.56 -8.24
N ALA A 167 -3.37 -5.87 -8.02
CA ALA A 167 -2.29 -5.83 -9.00
C ALA A 167 -1.53 -7.18 -9.03
N THR A 168 -1.02 -7.56 -10.21
CA THR A 168 -0.26 -8.81 -10.37
C THR A 168 1.01 -8.59 -11.19
N PHE A 169 2.02 -9.38 -10.89
CA PHE A 169 3.23 -9.52 -11.69
C PHE A 169 3.48 -10.99 -11.98
N ASN A 170 3.61 -11.36 -13.25
CA ASN A 170 3.71 -12.77 -13.68
C ASN A 170 2.62 -13.65 -13.04
N GLU A 171 1.36 -13.21 -13.13
CA GLU A 171 0.15 -13.87 -12.60
C GLU A 171 0.11 -14.05 -11.06
N LYS A 172 1.13 -13.59 -10.32
CA LYS A 172 1.16 -13.60 -8.86
C LYS A 172 0.73 -12.25 -8.31
N GLN A 173 -0.09 -12.23 -7.26
CA GLN A 173 -0.55 -11.01 -6.59
C GLN A 173 0.61 -10.23 -5.98
N THR A 174 0.65 -8.91 -6.17
CA THR A 174 1.54 -8.03 -5.40
C THR A 174 1.18 -8.08 -3.91
N GLY A 175 2.17 -7.82 -3.05
CA GLY A 175 2.06 -8.03 -1.61
C GLY A 175 2.39 -9.46 -1.17
N THR A 176 2.78 -10.35 -2.12
CA THR A 176 3.17 -11.74 -1.82
C THR A 176 4.57 -12.11 -2.34
N PHE A 177 5.32 -11.15 -2.89
CA PHE A 177 6.68 -11.39 -3.39
C PHE A 177 7.73 -11.32 -2.28
N GLY A 178 7.51 -10.46 -1.28
CA GLY A 178 8.29 -10.39 -0.05
C GLY A 178 7.83 -11.39 1.02
N VAL A 179 8.48 -11.38 2.18
CA VAL A 179 8.08 -12.22 3.32
C VAL A 179 6.77 -11.77 3.96
N MET A 180 6.43 -10.50 3.79
CA MET A 180 5.16 -9.90 4.18
C MET A 180 4.77 -8.81 3.20
N GLY A 181 3.46 -8.59 3.05
CA GLY A 181 2.89 -7.46 2.35
C GLY A 181 1.74 -6.82 3.12
N THR A 182 1.53 -5.52 2.93
CA THR A 182 0.48 -4.75 3.61
C THR A 182 -0.53 -4.19 2.64
N PHE A 183 -1.75 -4.03 3.11
CA PHE A 183 -2.86 -3.49 2.34
C PHE A 183 -3.66 -2.51 3.21
N SER A 184 -4.30 -1.54 2.57
CA SER A 184 -5.22 -0.61 3.20
C SER A 184 -6.62 -0.80 2.64
N SER A 185 -7.61 -0.71 3.51
CA SER A 185 -9.02 -0.65 3.17
C SER A 185 -9.67 0.65 3.65
N PHE A 186 -8.87 1.73 3.68
CA PHE A 186 -9.39 3.09 3.87
C PHE A 186 -10.40 3.44 2.79
N PHE A 187 -11.37 4.29 3.10
CA PHE A 187 -12.57 4.49 2.27
C PHE A 187 -12.31 4.80 0.79
N SER A 188 -11.19 5.39 0.43
CA SER A 188 -10.84 5.76 -0.95
C SER A 188 -9.99 4.72 -1.69
N HIS A 189 -9.71 3.56 -1.07
CA HIS A 189 -8.90 2.51 -1.67
C HIS A 189 -9.72 1.56 -2.53
N HIS A 190 -9.12 0.48 -3.02
CA HIS A 190 -9.77 -0.48 -3.91
C HIS A 190 -11.01 -1.14 -3.29
N ILE A 191 -10.99 -1.36 -1.98
CA ILE A 191 -12.11 -1.75 -1.14
C ILE A 191 -12.15 -0.86 0.10
N SER A 192 -13.31 -0.72 0.72
CA SER A 192 -13.52 0.16 1.86
C SER A 192 -14.13 -0.56 3.05
N THR A 193 -13.43 -0.53 4.20
CA THR A 193 -13.95 -0.96 5.50
C THR A 193 -14.12 0.21 6.48
N MET A 194 -14.30 1.44 5.98
CA MET A 194 -14.15 2.75 6.63
C MET A 194 -12.67 3.06 6.87
N GLU A 195 -12.12 2.51 7.92
CA GLU A 195 -10.70 2.32 8.20
C GLU A 195 -10.38 0.83 8.12
N GLY A 196 -9.11 0.48 8.03
CA GLY A 196 -8.66 -0.91 8.05
C GLY A 196 -7.35 -1.12 7.32
N GLY A 197 -6.63 -2.14 7.75
CA GLY A 197 -5.41 -2.61 7.12
C GLY A 197 -5.25 -4.11 7.29
N ILE A 198 -4.42 -4.70 6.44
CA ILE A 198 -4.13 -6.14 6.49
C ILE A 198 -2.63 -6.33 6.28
N VAL A 199 -2.05 -7.24 7.04
CA VAL A 199 -0.72 -7.80 6.78
C VAL A 199 -0.91 -9.24 6.33
N CYS A 200 -0.25 -9.65 5.25
CA CYS A 200 -0.24 -11.04 4.79
C CYS A 200 1.17 -11.63 4.81
N THR A 201 1.25 -12.94 5.02
CA THR A 201 2.50 -13.71 5.05
C THR A 201 2.25 -15.20 4.82
N ASP A 202 3.27 -15.91 4.32
CA ASP A 202 3.30 -17.38 4.29
C ASP A 202 4.07 -18.00 5.47
N ASP A 203 4.71 -17.15 6.27
CA ASP A 203 5.54 -17.54 7.41
C ASP A 203 4.70 -17.64 8.70
N GLU A 204 4.60 -18.83 9.28
CA GLU A 204 3.82 -19.09 10.49
C GLU A 204 4.39 -18.41 11.73
N GLU A 205 5.72 -18.26 11.84
CA GLU A 205 6.33 -17.54 12.94
C GLU A 205 5.95 -16.06 12.91
N LEU A 206 6.08 -15.42 11.74
CA LEU A 206 5.65 -14.02 11.54
C LEU A 206 4.16 -13.84 11.80
N TYR A 207 3.33 -14.78 11.37
CA TYR A 207 1.89 -14.77 11.67
C TYR A 207 1.62 -14.76 13.17
N HIS A 208 2.27 -15.64 13.93
CA HIS A 208 2.10 -15.70 15.38
C HIS A 208 2.60 -14.43 16.09
N ILE A 209 3.71 -13.86 15.61
CA ILE A 209 4.23 -12.59 16.12
C ILE A 209 3.22 -11.45 15.86
N LEU A 210 2.67 -11.36 14.65
CA LEU A 210 1.67 -10.37 14.28
C LEU A 210 0.39 -10.46 15.11
N LEU A 211 -0.11 -11.67 15.41
CA LEU A 211 -1.25 -11.89 16.30
C LEU A 211 -1.03 -11.30 17.70
N CYS A 212 0.20 -11.46 18.24
CA CYS A 212 0.58 -10.89 19.52
C CYS A 212 0.69 -9.36 19.44
N LEU A 213 1.44 -8.84 18.44
CA LEU A 213 1.73 -7.42 18.32
C LEU A 213 0.47 -6.60 18.09
N ARG A 214 -0.49 -7.12 17.35
CA ARG A 214 -1.79 -6.46 17.09
C ARG A 214 -2.57 -6.17 18.38
N ALA A 215 -2.41 -7.02 19.39
CA ALA A 215 -3.21 -7.01 20.60
C ALA A 215 -2.32 -7.14 21.84
N HIS A 216 -1.71 -6.05 22.27
CA HIS A 216 -0.96 -5.86 23.51
C HIS A 216 0.24 -6.79 23.72
N GLY A 217 0.59 -7.68 22.79
CA GLY A 217 1.63 -8.68 22.96
C GLY A 217 1.21 -9.89 23.80
N TRP A 218 -0.09 -10.11 24.00
CA TRP A 218 -0.59 -11.24 24.78
C TRP A 218 -0.72 -12.54 23.98
N THR A 219 -0.79 -13.68 24.68
CA THR A 219 -0.90 -15.02 24.09
C THR A 219 -2.33 -15.41 23.71
N ARG A 220 -3.33 -14.62 24.08
CA ARG A 220 -4.76 -14.96 23.97
C ARG A 220 -5.16 -15.48 22.59
N ASN A 221 -4.71 -14.81 21.51
CA ASN A 221 -5.07 -15.14 20.14
C ASN A 221 -4.14 -16.17 19.48
N LEU A 222 -3.10 -16.62 20.19
CA LEU A 222 -2.20 -17.66 19.68
C LEU A 222 -2.85 -19.04 19.73
N PRO A 223 -2.50 -19.95 18.81
CA PRO A 223 -2.85 -21.37 18.95
C PRO A 223 -2.14 -21.99 20.16
N LYS A 224 -2.61 -23.19 20.57
CA LYS A 224 -2.04 -23.93 21.71
C LYS A 224 -0.53 -24.12 21.59
N HIS A 225 -0.09 -24.55 20.41
CA HIS A 225 1.33 -24.64 20.04
C HIS A 225 1.66 -23.48 19.10
N ASN A 226 2.66 -22.68 19.45
CA ASN A 226 2.99 -21.48 18.70
C ASN A 226 4.48 -21.14 18.74
N HIS A 227 4.93 -20.37 17.78
CA HIS A 227 6.34 -20.00 17.65
C HIS A 227 6.82 -18.94 18.66
N VAL A 228 5.90 -18.19 19.31
CA VAL A 228 6.25 -17.07 20.18
C VAL A 228 6.48 -17.54 21.63
N SER A 229 5.52 -18.26 22.21
CA SER A 229 5.56 -18.70 23.61
C SER A 229 5.73 -20.23 23.81
N GLY A 230 5.84 -20.98 22.72
CA GLY A 230 5.89 -22.42 22.73
C GLY A 230 4.49 -23.05 22.93
N THR A 231 4.23 -23.66 24.05
CA THR A 231 2.91 -24.24 24.37
C THR A 231 2.20 -23.42 25.44
N LYS A 232 0.97 -23.05 25.19
CA LYS A 232 0.11 -22.33 26.15
C LYS A 232 -0.28 -23.26 27.31
N SER A 233 -0.41 -22.69 28.52
CA SER A 233 -0.99 -23.39 29.67
C SER A 233 -2.44 -23.84 29.37
N ASP A 234 -2.86 -24.93 30.01
CA ASP A 234 -4.27 -25.34 30.01
C ASP A 234 -5.12 -24.51 30.97
N ASN A 235 -4.48 -23.76 31.86
CA ASN A 235 -5.13 -22.84 32.76
C ASN A 235 -5.46 -21.54 32.05
N ALA A 236 -6.73 -21.35 31.66
CA ALA A 236 -7.21 -20.18 30.96
C ALA A 236 -7.03 -18.88 31.76
N PHE A 237 -7.06 -18.94 33.09
CA PHE A 237 -6.82 -17.77 33.94
C PHE A 237 -5.38 -17.29 33.87
N GLU A 238 -4.38 -18.20 33.89
CA GLU A 238 -2.98 -17.85 33.74
C GLU A 238 -2.63 -17.30 32.36
N GLU A 239 -3.29 -17.80 31.29
CA GLU A 239 -3.09 -17.31 29.91
C GLU A 239 -3.81 -16.00 29.63
N SER A 240 -4.80 -15.61 30.44
CA SER A 240 -5.69 -14.49 30.13
C SER A 240 -4.97 -13.13 29.98
N PHE A 241 -3.90 -12.91 30.77
CA PHE A 241 -3.07 -11.69 30.76
C PHE A 241 -1.59 -11.99 30.65
N LYS A 242 -1.22 -13.05 29.96
CA LYS A 242 0.18 -13.39 29.70
C LYS A 242 0.69 -12.59 28.49
N PHE A 243 1.59 -11.65 28.74
CA PHE A 243 2.23 -10.81 27.73
C PHE A 243 3.62 -11.34 27.42
N VAL A 244 3.94 -11.48 26.13
CA VAL A 244 5.19 -12.10 25.64
C VAL A 244 5.96 -11.23 24.68
N LEU A 245 5.32 -10.20 24.12
CA LEU A 245 5.93 -9.19 23.27
C LEU A 245 5.40 -7.78 23.66
N PRO A 246 6.19 -6.71 23.44
CA PRO A 246 5.70 -5.33 23.60
C PRO A 246 4.82 -4.95 22.42
N GLY A 247 3.56 -5.36 22.47
CA GLY A 247 2.59 -5.15 21.39
C GLY A 247 1.79 -3.86 21.50
N TYR A 248 0.91 -3.66 20.53
CA TYR A 248 0.07 -2.49 20.36
C TYR A 248 -1.40 -2.81 20.63
N ASN A 249 -2.24 -1.82 20.68
CA ASN A 249 -3.69 -1.98 20.51
C ASN A 249 -4.11 -1.39 19.17
N VAL A 250 -3.95 -2.18 18.12
CA VAL A 250 -4.33 -1.83 16.74
C VAL A 250 -5.30 -2.86 16.16
N ARG A 251 -6.14 -3.40 17.04
CA ARG A 251 -7.19 -4.35 16.66
C ARG A 251 -8.24 -3.67 15.78
N PRO A 252 -8.76 -4.36 14.75
CA PRO A 252 -9.90 -3.87 13.99
C PRO A 252 -11.19 -4.03 14.80
N LEU A 253 -12.25 -3.36 14.36
CA LEU A 253 -13.60 -3.58 14.82
C LEU A 253 -14.26 -4.75 14.06
N GLU A 254 -15.22 -5.42 14.68
CA GLU A 254 -16.00 -6.48 14.03
C GLU A 254 -16.81 -5.95 12.84
N LEU A 255 -17.27 -4.69 12.91
CA LEU A 255 -17.90 -3.98 11.80
C LEU A 255 -17.03 -3.93 10.55
N GLU A 256 -15.75 -3.60 10.71
CA GLU A 256 -14.79 -3.51 9.60
C GLU A 256 -14.58 -4.88 8.94
N GLY A 257 -14.53 -5.96 9.73
CA GLY A 257 -14.46 -7.32 9.22
C GLY A 257 -15.70 -7.70 8.38
N ALA A 258 -16.89 -7.37 8.87
CA ALA A 258 -18.14 -7.63 8.17
C ALA A 258 -18.23 -6.86 6.83
N LEU A 259 -17.81 -5.60 6.82
CA LEU A 259 -17.72 -4.79 5.61
C LEU A 259 -16.70 -5.40 4.63
N GLY A 260 -15.54 -5.79 5.12
CA GLY A 260 -14.48 -6.39 4.31
C GLY A 260 -14.92 -7.64 3.57
N ILE A 261 -15.74 -8.49 4.17
CA ILE A 261 -16.32 -9.68 3.54
C ILE A 261 -17.17 -9.30 2.31
N GLU A 262 -18.04 -8.30 2.43
CA GLU A 262 -18.88 -7.88 1.31
C GLU A 262 -18.08 -7.16 0.21
N GLN A 263 -17.14 -6.31 0.60
CA GLN A 263 -16.25 -5.61 -0.32
C GLN A 263 -15.32 -6.57 -1.10
N LEU A 264 -14.80 -7.59 -0.43
CA LEU A 264 -13.93 -8.59 -1.07
C LEU A 264 -14.65 -9.38 -2.17
N LYS A 265 -15.94 -9.65 -2.00
CA LYS A 265 -16.77 -10.29 -3.04
C LYS A 265 -16.89 -9.43 -4.32
N LYS A 266 -16.89 -8.11 -4.16
CA LYS A 266 -17.00 -7.14 -5.26
C LYS A 266 -15.64 -6.83 -5.92
N LEU A 267 -14.54 -7.04 -5.22
CA LEU A 267 -13.20 -6.64 -5.63
C LEU A 267 -12.80 -7.09 -7.05
N PRO A 268 -13.03 -8.34 -7.50
CA PRO A 268 -12.68 -8.73 -8.87
C PRO A 268 -13.37 -7.86 -9.93
N GLY A 269 -14.64 -7.51 -9.71
CA GLY A 269 -15.39 -6.59 -10.58
C GLY A 269 -14.82 -5.16 -10.55
N PHE A 270 -14.45 -4.68 -9.37
CA PHE A 270 -13.85 -3.37 -9.19
C PHE A 270 -12.52 -3.23 -9.92
N ILE A 271 -11.64 -4.23 -9.80
CA ILE A 271 -10.35 -4.24 -10.50
C ILE A 271 -10.54 -4.31 -12.02
N ASN A 272 -11.48 -5.15 -12.49
CA ASN A 272 -11.76 -5.23 -13.91
C ASN A 272 -12.24 -3.88 -14.48
N MET A 273 -13.13 -3.18 -13.80
CA MET A 273 -13.62 -1.86 -14.22
C MET A 273 -12.52 -0.81 -14.22
N ARG A 274 -11.68 -0.76 -13.18
CA ARG A 274 -10.52 0.15 -13.14
C ARG A 274 -9.57 -0.07 -14.31
N ARG A 275 -9.34 -1.33 -14.70
CA ARG A 275 -8.53 -1.68 -15.87
C ARG A 275 -9.18 -1.29 -17.20
N GLN A 276 -10.50 -1.44 -17.32
CA GLN A 276 -11.24 -0.99 -18.51
C GLN A 276 -11.15 0.55 -18.67
N ASN A 277 -11.37 1.30 -17.59
CA ASN A 277 -11.18 2.73 -17.55
C ASN A 277 -9.74 3.12 -17.94
N ALA A 278 -8.75 2.42 -17.40
CA ALA A 278 -7.35 2.66 -17.68
C ALA A 278 -6.97 2.39 -19.15
N SER A 279 -7.56 1.38 -19.77
CA SER A 279 -7.34 1.10 -21.20
C SER A 279 -7.77 2.30 -22.07
N ILE A 280 -8.93 2.89 -21.77
CA ILE A 280 -9.43 4.09 -22.49
C ILE A 280 -8.51 5.28 -22.21
N PHE A 281 -8.11 5.48 -20.95
CA PHE A 281 -7.22 6.57 -20.57
C PHE A 281 -5.85 6.46 -21.26
N GLN A 282 -5.27 5.27 -21.30
CA GLN A 282 -4.00 4.98 -21.97
C GLN A 282 -4.09 5.22 -23.49
N GLU A 283 -5.19 4.79 -24.14
CA GLU A 283 -5.42 5.04 -25.57
C GLU A 283 -5.40 6.53 -25.90
N LEU A 284 -6.01 7.37 -25.05
CA LEU A 284 -6.09 8.80 -25.25
C LEU A 284 -4.80 9.56 -24.92
N PHE A 285 -4.01 9.09 -23.94
CA PHE A 285 -2.96 9.92 -23.32
C PHE A 285 -1.54 9.35 -23.34
N ASN A 286 -1.30 8.11 -23.81
CA ASN A 286 0.06 7.55 -23.90
C ASN A 286 1.08 8.43 -24.62
N ASN A 287 0.64 9.22 -25.60
CA ASN A 287 1.49 10.09 -26.42
C ASN A 287 1.16 11.57 -26.24
N HIS A 288 0.62 11.97 -25.08
CA HIS A 288 0.28 13.37 -24.85
C HIS A 288 1.53 14.27 -24.94
N PRO A 289 1.47 15.45 -25.62
CA PRO A 289 2.67 16.27 -25.87
C PRO A 289 3.30 16.84 -24.60
N TYR A 290 2.51 17.15 -23.56
CA TYR A 290 2.94 17.93 -22.40
C TYR A 290 3.04 17.15 -21.10
N PHE A 291 2.55 15.92 -21.01
CA PHE A 291 2.71 15.06 -19.84
C PHE A 291 2.93 13.60 -20.22
N THR A 292 3.47 12.83 -19.28
CA THR A 292 3.52 11.36 -19.33
C THR A 292 2.53 10.79 -18.33
N ILE A 293 2.04 9.58 -18.60
CA ILE A 293 1.21 8.78 -17.71
C ILE A 293 2.02 7.58 -17.22
N GLN A 294 1.59 6.94 -16.13
CA GLN A 294 2.30 5.78 -15.56
C GLN A 294 2.37 4.63 -16.56
N LYS A 295 3.59 4.13 -16.77
CA LYS A 295 3.85 2.93 -17.56
C LYS A 295 3.60 1.69 -16.70
N GLU A 296 2.70 0.86 -17.16
CA GLU A 296 2.31 -0.37 -16.48
C GLU A 296 3.43 -1.42 -16.46
N ILE A 297 3.62 -2.04 -15.29
CA ILE A 297 4.43 -3.26 -15.09
C ILE A 297 3.49 -4.36 -14.60
N GLY A 298 3.55 -5.55 -15.20
CA GLY A 298 2.60 -6.62 -14.91
C GLY A 298 1.17 -6.24 -15.29
N LYS A 299 0.22 -6.45 -14.38
CA LYS A 299 -1.18 -6.02 -14.53
C LYS A 299 -1.54 -5.12 -13.36
N SER A 300 -1.53 -3.81 -13.59
CA SER A 300 -1.87 -2.81 -12.59
C SER A 300 -3.32 -2.93 -12.11
N SER A 301 -3.58 -2.54 -10.88
CA SER A 301 -4.92 -2.34 -10.33
C SER A 301 -5.43 -0.91 -10.50
N TRP A 302 -4.59 -0.02 -11.04
CA TRP A 302 -4.91 1.35 -11.42
C TRP A 302 -5.67 2.13 -10.34
N PHE A 303 -4.97 2.42 -9.24
CA PHE A 303 -5.51 3.20 -8.12
C PHE A 303 -5.97 4.60 -8.55
N GLY A 304 -5.22 5.23 -9.42
CA GLY A 304 -5.50 6.52 -10.04
C GLY A 304 -4.70 6.69 -11.32
N PHE A 305 -4.92 7.78 -12.03
CA PHE A 305 -4.20 8.13 -13.25
C PHE A 305 -3.16 9.20 -12.95
N SER A 306 -1.88 8.86 -13.04
CA SER A 306 -0.80 9.83 -12.86
C SER A 306 -0.61 10.69 -14.10
N LEU A 307 -0.26 11.95 -13.88
CA LEU A 307 0.12 12.93 -14.89
C LEU A 307 1.43 13.56 -14.43
N VAL A 308 2.50 13.39 -15.20
CA VAL A 308 3.80 13.99 -14.91
C VAL A 308 4.16 14.95 -16.04
N LEU A 309 4.17 16.24 -15.77
CA LEU A 309 4.49 17.26 -16.77
C LEU A 309 5.88 17.05 -17.36
N LYS A 310 5.97 17.20 -18.67
CA LYS A 310 7.23 17.18 -19.43
C LYS A 310 7.91 18.57 -19.38
N LYS A 311 9.19 18.63 -19.68
CA LYS A 311 9.98 19.88 -19.69
C LYS A 311 9.47 20.95 -20.64
N ASN A 312 8.79 20.56 -21.70
CA ASN A 312 8.18 21.44 -22.69
C ASN A 312 6.74 21.85 -22.38
N SER A 313 6.24 21.52 -21.19
CA SER A 313 4.89 21.96 -20.77
C SER A 313 4.84 23.50 -20.71
N PRO A 314 3.81 24.14 -21.30
CA PRO A 314 3.65 25.60 -21.25
C PRO A 314 3.20 26.10 -19.88
N ILE A 315 2.78 25.21 -18.97
CA ILE A 315 2.31 25.52 -17.62
C ILE A 315 3.00 24.66 -16.58
N ASN A 316 3.05 25.14 -15.35
CA ASN A 316 3.57 24.38 -14.22
C ASN A 316 2.49 23.54 -13.52
N ARG A 317 2.89 22.67 -12.56
CA ARG A 317 1.97 21.77 -11.85
C ARG A 317 0.89 22.50 -11.06
N ILE A 318 1.19 23.64 -10.46
CA ILE A 318 0.23 24.41 -9.65
C ILE A 318 -0.86 24.97 -10.55
N GLU A 319 -0.47 25.54 -11.70
CA GLU A 319 -1.40 26.03 -12.72
C GLU A 319 -2.27 24.90 -13.25
N LEU A 320 -1.66 23.74 -13.57
CA LEU A 320 -2.42 22.56 -14.00
C LEU A 320 -3.45 22.12 -12.94
N ALA A 321 -3.04 22.00 -11.68
CA ALA A 321 -3.93 21.56 -10.59
C ALA A 321 -5.10 22.55 -10.38
N ASN A 322 -4.83 23.85 -10.43
CA ASN A 322 -5.87 24.89 -10.29
C ASN A 322 -6.87 24.80 -11.42
N GLN A 323 -6.41 24.74 -12.67
CA GLN A 323 -7.29 24.66 -13.83
C GLN A 323 -8.09 23.36 -13.89
N LEU A 324 -7.49 22.21 -13.52
CA LEU A 324 -8.21 20.95 -13.39
C LEU A 324 -9.34 21.08 -12.37
N THR A 325 -9.07 21.63 -11.19
CA THR A 325 -10.05 21.84 -10.13
C THR A 325 -11.19 22.75 -10.58
N GLU A 326 -10.89 23.88 -11.26
CA GLU A 326 -11.89 24.79 -11.83
C GLU A 326 -12.78 24.08 -12.85
N LEU A 327 -12.23 23.17 -13.64
CA LEU A 327 -12.95 22.39 -14.64
C LEU A 327 -13.64 21.15 -14.07
N GLY A 328 -13.54 20.91 -12.76
CA GLY A 328 -14.22 19.84 -12.04
C GLY A 328 -13.49 18.49 -12.04
N VAL A 329 -12.17 18.51 -12.27
CA VAL A 329 -11.29 17.35 -12.13
C VAL A 329 -10.53 17.47 -10.81
N GLU A 330 -10.85 16.62 -9.85
CA GLU A 330 -10.11 16.56 -8.59
C GLU A 330 -8.74 15.90 -8.82
N CYS A 331 -7.70 16.49 -8.21
CA CYS A 331 -6.35 15.97 -8.32
C CYS A 331 -5.60 16.09 -6.99
N ARG A 332 -4.51 15.33 -6.86
CA ARG A 332 -3.59 15.38 -5.73
C ARG A 332 -2.15 15.23 -6.20
N PRO A 333 -1.16 15.67 -5.41
CA PRO A 333 0.24 15.29 -5.63
C PRO A 333 0.37 13.76 -5.66
N ILE A 334 1.37 13.25 -6.36
CA ILE A 334 1.71 11.82 -6.30
C ILE A 334 2.26 11.54 -4.90
N VAL A 335 1.40 10.97 -4.07
CA VAL A 335 1.61 10.71 -2.63
C VAL A 335 2.27 11.88 -1.90
N ALA A 336 3.38 11.69 -1.20
CA ALA A 336 4.10 12.76 -0.50
C ALA A 336 5.20 13.43 -1.35
N GLY A 337 5.25 13.19 -2.67
CA GLY A 337 6.33 13.67 -3.53
C GLY A 337 7.70 13.09 -3.13
N ASN A 338 8.77 13.86 -3.31
CA ASN A 338 10.11 13.49 -2.84
C ASN A 338 10.20 13.57 -1.32
N PHE A 339 10.01 12.44 -0.65
CA PHE A 339 10.01 12.39 0.81
C PHE A 339 11.34 12.81 1.44
N ALA A 340 12.45 12.69 0.69
CA ALA A 340 13.77 13.14 1.14
C ALA A 340 13.87 14.68 1.37
N LYS A 341 12.86 15.44 0.93
CA LYS A 341 12.74 16.88 1.19
C LYS A 341 11.78 17.23 2.34
N ASN A 342 11.11 16.22 2.91
CA ASN A 342 10.11 16.47 3.93
C ASN A 342 10.78 16.89 5.26
N GLU A 343 10.24 17.92 5.92
CA GLU A 343 10.78 18.43 7.17
C GLU A 343 10.87 17.40 8.31
N VAL A 344 10.04 16.37 8.25
CA VAL A 344 10.03 15.29 9.26
C VAL A 344 11.35 14.52 9.29
N LEU A 345 12.14 14.56 8.21
CA LEU A 345 13.43 13.86 8.14
C LEU A 345 14.49 14.38 9.12
N LYS A 346 14.30 15.55 9.69
CA LYS A 346 15.17 16.02 10.80
C LYS A 346 15.21 15.07 12.00
N TRP A 347 14.23 14.16 12.11
CA TRP A 347 14.14 13.16 13.18
C TRP A 347 14.73 11.79 12.78
N PHE A 348 15.00 11.58 11.50
CA PHE A 348 15.38 10.26 10.97
C PHE A 348 16.89 10.09 10.93
N ASP A 349 17.36 8.85 11.14
CA ASP A 349 18.68 8.42 10.69
C ASP A 349 18.54 7.92 9.25
N TYR A 350 19.10 8.67 8.30
CA TYR A 350 18.94 8.36 6.88
C TYR A 350 20.15 8.75 6.05
N GLU A 351 20.21 8.16 4.88
CA GLU A 351 21.12 8.58 3.80
C GLU A 351 20.39 8.58 2.46
N ILE A 352 20.92 9.34 1.50
CA ILE A 352 20.44 9.36 0.11
C ILE A 352 21.46 8.62 -0.74
N SER A 353 21.03 7.58 -1.45
CA SER A 353 21.90 6.80 -2.34
C SER A 353 22.04 7.51 -3.69
N GLY A 354 23.13 8.22 -3.88
CA GLY A 354 23.37 9.02 -5.08
C GLY A 354 22.52 10.29 -5.12
N ALA A 355 21.93 10.59 -6.29
CA ALA A 355 21.01 11.70 -6.48
C ALA A 355 19.58 11.17 -6.70
N LEU A 356 18.56 12.02 -6.48
CA LEU A 356 17.14 11.71 -6.62
C LEU A 356 16.47 12.57 -7.70
N PRO A 357 17.01 12.66 -8.94
CA PRO A 357 16.50 13.58 -9.96
C PRO A 357 15.06 13.24 -10.40
N ASN A 358 14.69 11.96 -10.42
CA ASN A 358 13.35 11.56 -10.82
C ASN A 358 12.33 11.83 -9.70
N ALA A 359 12.69 11.52 -8.45
CA ALA A 359 11.84 11.86 -7.30
C ALA A 359 11.63 13.38 -7.21
N GLU A 360 12.67 14.19 -7.45
CA GLU A 360 12.57 15.64 -7.51
C GLU A 360 11.66 16.10 -8.65
N TRP A 361 11.78 15.47 -9.83
CA TRP A 361 10.91 15.79 -10.98
C TRP A 361 9.46 15.48 -10.69
N ILE A 362 9.17 14.33 -10.12
CA ILE A 362 7.82 13.92 -9.71
C ILE A 362 7.25 14.88 -8.65
N ASP A 363 8.06 15.25 -7.65
CA ASP A 363 7.66 16.19 -6.60
C ASP A 363 7.23 17.55 -7.16
N GLN A 364 7.93 18.04 -8.18
CA GLN A 364 7.66 19.34 -8.79
C GLN A 364 6.57 19.30 -9.87
N ASN A 365 6.42 18.20 -10.60
CA ASN A 365 5.69 18.12 -11.85
C ASN A 365 4.60 17.05 -11.88
N GLY A 366 4.52 16.19 -10.84
CA GLY A 366 3.61 15.06 -10.78
C GLY A 366 2.33 15.35 -10.00
N LEU A 367 1.21 14.89 -10.52
CA LEU A 367 -0.08 14.80 -9.82
C LEU A 367 -0.82 13.55 -10.29
N PHE A 368 -1.88 13.15 -9.61
CA PHE A 368 -2.78 12.12 -10.10
C PHE A 368 -4.25 12.55 -9.99
N ILE A 369 -5.08 11.99 -10.85
CA ILE A 369 -6.54 12.14 -10.88
C ILE A 369 -7.22 10.80 -10.59
N GLY A 370 -8.51 10.81 -10.29
CA GLY A 370 -9.25 9.62 -9.88
C GLY A 370 -9.36 8.55 -10.95
N ASN A 371 -9.43 7.30 -10.50
CA ASN A 371 -9.96 6.15 -11.24
C ASN A 371 -10.87 5.36 -10.30
N HIS A 372 -11.96 4.82 -10.80
CA HIS A 372 -12.99 4.22 -9.95
C HIS A 372 -13.39 2.81 -10.40
N HIS A 373 -14.11 2.14 -9.52
CA HIS A 373 -14.71 0.81 -9.72
C HIS A 373 -15.99 0.84 -10.57
N ILE A 374 -16.42 2.04 -11.03
CA ILE A 374 -17.57 2.26 -11.91
C ILE A 374 -17.11 2.56 -13.34
N ASP A 375 -17.99 2.42 -14.32
CA ASP A 375 -17.73 2.81 -15.70
C ASP A 375 -17.55 4.35 -15.80
N MET A 376 -16.34 4.78 -16.15
CA MET A 376 -15.97 6.20 -16.33
C MET A 376 -15.73 6.55 -17.81
N LYS A 377 -16.14 5.71 -18.73
CA LYS A 377 -15.83 5.89 -20.16
C LYS A 377 -16.22 7.28 -20.69
N GLU A 378 -17.42 7.74 -20.36
CA GLU A 378 -17.90 9.04 -20.87
C GLU A 378 -17.18 10.21 -20.19
N GLU A 379 -16.82 10.11 -18.92
CA GLU A 379 -16.02 11.10 -18.19
C GLU A 379 -14.59 11.18 -18.73
N ILE A 380 -13.96 10.01 -18.95
CA ILE A 380 -12.58 9.93 -19.49
C ILE A 380 -12.53 10.51 -20.91
N LYS A 381 -13.54 10.27 -21.74
CA LYS A 381 -13.62 10.85 -23.09
C LYS A 381 -13.77 12.36 -23.13
N LYS A 382 -14.15 13.00 -22.03
CA LYS A 382 -14.21 14.47 -21.92
C LYS A 382 -12.85 15.08 -21.55
N LEU A 383 -11.91 14.30 -21.01
CA LEU A 383 -10.60 14.79 -20.59
C LEU A 383 -9.78 15.42 -21.73
N PRO A 384 -9.75 14.91 -22.98
CA PRO A 384 -9.05 15.59 -24.06
C PRO A 384 -9.46 17.06 -24.21
N ALA A 385 -10.75 17.36 -24.25
CA ALA A 385 -11.24 18.74 -24.36
C ALA A 385 -10.90 19.59 -23.10
N VAL A 386 -10.76 18.97 -21.93
CA VAL A 386 -10.28 19.65 -20.72
C VAL A 386 -8.81 20.02 -20.89
N PHE A 387 -7.96 19.08 -21.33
CA PHE A 387 -6.54 19.33 -21.52
C PHE A 387 -6.24 20.26 -22.69
N GLU A 388 -6.98 20.18 -23.82
CA GLU A 388 -6.91 21.16 -24.90
C GLU A 388 -7.16 22.58 -24.39
N LYS A 389 -8.18 22.77 -23.57
CA LYS A 389 -8.46 24.08 -22.96
C LYS A 389 -7.35 24.54 -22.01
N ILE A 390 -6.74 23.63 -21.25
CA ILE A 390 -5.68 23.95 -20.29
C ILE A 390 -4.37 24.29 -21.00
N PHE A 391 -4.01 23.54 -22.02
CA PHE A 391 -2.72 23.71 -22.73
C PHE A 391 -2.80 24.64 -23.94
N GLY A 392 -4.01 25.04 -24.38
CA GLY A 392 -4.20 25.93 -25.52
C GLY A 392 -3.94 25.27 -26.87
N THR A 393 -4.20 23.97 -27.01
CA THR A 393 -3.90 23.19 -28.23
C THR A 393 -5.18 22.70 -28.90
#